data_1f74d73ddfa3b62718084ee06f54230e
#
_entry.id   1f74d73ddfa3b62718084ee06f54230e
#
_cell.length_a   1.000
_cell.length_b   1.000
_cell.length_c   1.000
_cell.angle_alpha   90.00
_cell.angle_beta   90.00
_cell.angle_gamma   90.00
#
_symmetry.space_group_name_H-M   'P 1'
#
loop_
_entity.id
_entity.type
_entity.pdbx_description
1 polymer ?
#
loop_
_entity_poly.entity_id
_entity_poly.type
_entity_poly.pdbx_seq_one_letter_code
_entity_poly.pdbx_strand_id
1 'polypeptide(L)'
;KLIFQFMGLKMEFLASKEFGYPGEQVPSELILTNPSKIPVSAISLKIYDKHYAGGDAAANEPIRVPIPLKLQVDQKLSQPYWLQKPVENALFQVGSQEKIGIPYELPKVGGFLSFTLGGEVFSLKVPLEYKFNDPVTGEIKEPFTVVPEVDLSLSKEVLFLVQGADATVSVTVNFRNTLLEGSLDFEGLTRDQYTIAGIEELPGQKQRIYKVIFLREDKETQKVVHARFTTVSGRVFDQTTQTISYPHIPSLTYFTPATLTLIQADWKVSGEKVGYLVGAGDEVPEVLSALGYDLRILGKDDFRLDFLNQFKAIVVGIRGFNTNEDLALHQSVLMDYVRAGGNLIVQYATSTPLVTKTLGPYPFLIGRNRVTVEGSPVQFDASHSLFSYPNVINQKDFEGWVQERGLYFATQIDARYQSPLMLQDPGEQSNKGGLITAKYGDGTYVYTGLSFFRQLPAGVPGAIKLFINLIEQ
;
A
#
# COMPACT_ATOMS: atom_id res chain seq x y z
N LYS A 1 -40.31 -7.43 -4.77
CA LYS A 1 -39.24 -8.11 -5.60
C LYS A 1 -39.79 -9.36 -6.29
N LEU A 2 -40.40 -10.32 -5.62
CA LEU A 2 -40.90 -11.58 -6.20
C LEU A 2 -41.81 -11.36 -7.41
N ILE A 3 -42.82 -10.47 -7.32
CA ILE A 3 -43.75 -10.16 -8.42
C ILE A 3 -42.98 -9.73 -9.68
N PHE A 4 -41.97 -8.88 -9.56
CA PHE A 4 -41.16 -8.38 -10.69
C PHE A 4 -40.33 -9.49 -11.33
N GLN A 5 -39.80 -10.40 -10.49
CA GLN A 5 -39.09 -11.58 -10.98
C GLN A 5 -40.02 -12.54 -11.75
N PHE A 6 -41.20 -12.81 -11.22
CA PHE A 6 -42.20 -13.62 -11.93
C PHE A 6 -42.65 -13.04 -13.26
N MET A 7 -42.76 -11.72 -13.34
CA MET A 7 -43.07 -11.03 -14.60
C MET A 7 -41.89 -10.95 -15.56
N GLY A 8 -40.68 -11.22 -15.09
CA GLY A 8 -39.45 -10.97 -15.86
C GLY A 8 -39.14 -9.47 -16.08
N LEU A 9 -39.78 -8.59 -15.28
CA LEU A 9 -39.60 -7.16 -15.40
C LEU A 9 -38.17 -6.75 -15.09
N LYS A 10 -37.47 -6.18 -16.09
CA LYS A 10 -36.08 -5.74 -16.01
C LYS A 10 -36.01 -4.23 -15.91
N MET A 11 -35.31 -3.73 -14.93
CA MET A 11 -35.14 -2.30 -14.68
C MET A 11 -33.67 -2.00 -14.48
N GLU A 12 -33.11 -1.12 -15.30
CA GLU A 12 -31.70 -0.75 -15.30
C GLU A 12 -31.60 0.78 -15.37
N PHE A 13 -30.83 1.36 -14.46
CA PHE A 13 -30.49 2.77 -14.52
C PHE A 13 -28.98 2.84 -14.75
N LEU A 14 -28.58 3.19 -15.98
CA LEU A 14 -27.22 3.04 -16.47
C LEU A 14 -26.57 4.38 -16.76
N ALA A 15 -25.32 4.54 -16.31
CA ALA A 15 -24.45 5.63 -16.68
C ALA A 15 -23.67 5.28 -17.96
N SER A 16 -23.33 6.29 -18.76
CA SER A 16 -22.52 6.15 -19.96
C SER A 16 -21.02 5.89 -19.67
N LYS A 17 -20.60 5.97 -18.42
CA LYS A 17 -19.22 5.77 -17.94
C LYS A 17 -19.20 5.27 -16.51
N GLU A 18 -18.06 4.69 -16.13
CA GLU A 18 -17.84 4.05 -14.82
C GLU A 18 -17.76 5.04 -13.66
N PHE A 19 -17.11 6.20 -13.88
CA PHE A 19 -16.84 7.19 -12.86
C PHE A 19 -17.44 8.55 -13.19
N GLY A 20 -17.78 9.30 -12.14
CA GLY A 20 -18.08 10.73 -12.21
C GLY A 20 -17.59 11.46 -10.97
N TYR A 21 -17.57 12.80 -11.02
CA TYR A 21 -17.14 13.63 -9.90
C TYR A 21 -18.25 14.63 -9.50
N PRO A 22 -18.22 15.16 -8.27
CA PRO A 22 -19.22 16.12 -7.80
C PRO A 22 -19.39 17.32 -8.73
N GLY A 23 -20.62 17.64 -9.08
CA GLY A 23 -20.97 18.72 -10.01
C GLY A 23 -20.94 18.35 -11.50
N GLU A 24 -20.45 17.17 -11.85
CA GLU A 24 -20.38 16.71 -13.25
C GLU A 24 -21.76 16.36 -13.82
N GLN A 25 -21.92 16.56 -15.11
CA GLN A 25 -23.06 16.05 -15.87
C GLN A 25 -22.70 14.68 -16.47
N VAL A 26 -23.41 13.64 -16.04
CA VAL A 26 -23.21 12.26 -16.48
C VAL A 26 -24.41 11.85 -17.34
N PRO A 27 -24.23 11.64 -18.65
CA PRO A 27 -25.28 11.05 -19.47
C PRO A 27 -25.67 9.68 -18.94
N SER A 28 -26.94 9.48 -18.69
CA SER A 28 -27.49 8.24 -18.11
C SER A 28 -28.78 7.86 -18.79
N GLU A 29 -29.24 6.64 -18.62
CA GLU A 29 -30.45 6.12 -19.22
C GLU A 29 -31.17 5.19 -18.24
N LEU A 30 -32.49 5.36 -18.11
CA LEU A 30 -33.35 4.36 -17.49
C LEU A 30 -33.88 3.44 -18.59
N ILE A 31 -33.67 2.13 -18.42
CA ILE A 31 -34.21 1.09 -19.30
C ILE A 31 -35.16 0.23 -18.52
N LEU A 32 -36.38 0.09 -19.01
CA LEU A 32 -37.38 -0.80 -18.45
C LEU A 32 -37.89 -1.73 -19.57
N THR A 33 -37.79 -3.03 -19.34
CA THR A 33 -38.27 -4.07 -20.26
C THR A 33 -39.36 -4.89 -19.55
N ASN A 34 -40.55 -4.95 -20.15
CA ASN A 34 -41.68 -5.70 -19.65
C ASN A 34 -41.98 -6.89 -20.59
N PRO A 35 -41.48 -8.09 -20.33
CA PRO A 35 -41.77 -9.28 -21.15
C PRO A 35 -43.16 -9.89 -20.84
N SER A 36 -43.86 -9.40 -19.80
CA SER A 36 -45.19 -9.90 -19.43
C SER A 36 -46.29 -9.25 -20.27
N LYS A 37 -47.48 -9.85 -20.24
CA LYS A 37 -48.70 -9.27 -20.84
C LYS A 37 -49.38 -8.25 -19.95
N ILE A 38 -48.91 -8.07 -18.70
CA ILE A 38 -49.51 -7.12 -17.76
C ILE A 38 -48.90 -5.73 -18.06
N PRO A 39 -49.74 -4.73 -18.35
CA PRO A 39 -49.22 -3.40 -18.69
C PRO A 39 -48.56 -2.74 -17.45
N VAL A 40 -47.41 -2.07 -17.72
CA VAL A 40 -46.74 -1.20 -16.74
C VAL A 40 -46.89 0.22 -17.24
N SER A 41 -47.50 1.08 -16.43
CA SER A 41 -47.81 2.45 -16.82
C SER A 41 -47.33 3.49 -15.80
N ALA A 42 -47.40 4.77 -16.17
CA ALA A 42 -47.00 5.90 -15.34
C ALA A 42 -45.58 5.78 -14.76
N ILE A 43 -44.68 5.30 -15.57
CA ILE A 43 -43.26 5.11 -15.18
C ILE A 43 -42.64 6.49 -14.94
N SER A 44 -42.01 6.67 -13.77
CA SER A 44 -41.33 7.90 -13.39
C SER A 44 -40.12 7.60 -12.51
N LEU A 45 -38.97 8.20 -12.85
CA LEU A 45 -37.74 8.12 -12.05
C LEU A 45 -37.55 9.46 -11.30
N LYS A 46 -37.50 9.43 -9.99
CA LYS A 46 -37.11 10.57 -9.16
C LYS A 46 -35.65 10.44 -8.76
N ILE A 47 -34.82 11.44 -9.13
CA ILE A 47 -33.40 11.55 -8.72
C ILE A 47 -33.21 12.92 -8.09
N TYR A 48 -32.75 12.98 -6.85
CA TYR A 48 -32.75 14.19 -6.05
C TYR A 48 -34.15 14.81 -6.05
N ASP A 49 -34.29 16.06 -6.50
CA ASP A 49 -35.57 16.78 -6.60
C ASP A 49 -36.17 16.77 -8.00
N LYS A 50 -35.55 16.04 -8.99
CA LYS A 50 -36.02 16.00 -10.36
C LYS A 50 -36.80 14.72 -10.65
N HIS A 51 -37.85 14.86 -11.45
CA HIS A 51 -38.66 13.76 -11.95
C HIS A 51 -38.49 13.62 -13.47
N TYR A 52 -38.28 12.38 -13.89
CA TYR A 52 -38.14 12.02 -15.31
C TYR A 52 -39.24 11.03 -15.66
N ALA A 53 -40.20 11.49 -16.50
CA ALA A 53 -41.31 10.65 -16.92
C ALA A 53 -40.87 9.65 -18.00
N GLY A 54 -41.25 8.39 -17.85
CA GLY A 54 -40.95 7.30 -18.77
C GLY A 54 -42.14 6.86 -19.63
N GLY A 55 -43.37 7.29 -19.28
CA GLY A 55 -44.57 6.86 -19.99
C GLY A 55 -45.02 5.44 -19.60
N ASP A 56 -45.50 4.68 -20.57
CA ASP A 56 -46.05 3.34 -20.42
C ASP A 56 -45.23 2.29 -21.16
N ALA A 57 -44.96 1.15 -20.55
CA ALA A 57 -44.22 0.04 -21.13
C ALA A 57 -45.16 -0.97 -21.79
N ALA A 58 -45.11 -1.04 -23.12
CA ALA A 58 -45.74 -2.11 -23.87
C ALA A 58 -45.05 -3.46 -23.63
N ALA A 59 -45.77 -4.55 -23.87
CA ALA A 59 -45.21 -5.90 -23.73
C ALA A 59 -44.06 -6.15 -24.73
N ASN A 60 -42.96 -6.64 -24.25
CA ASN A 60 -41.73 -6.97 -25.03
C ASN A 60 -41.01 -5.79 -25.72
N GLU A 61 -41.42 -4.54 -25.47
CA GLU A 61 -40.71 -3.37 -25.95
C GLU A 61 -39.99 -2.68 -24.81
N PRO A 62 -38.67 -2.45 -24.90
CA PRO A 62 -37.95 -1.73 -23.87
C PRO A 62 -38.24 -0.23 -23.98
N ILE A 63 -38.62 0.37 -22.86
CA ILE A 63 -38.64 1.84 -22.73
C ILE A 63 -37.23 2.30 -22.38
N ARG A 64 -36.77 3.36 -23.07
CA ARG A 64 -35.51 4.03 -22.84
C ARG A 64 -35.78 5.51 -22.55
N VAL A 65 -35.37 5.93 -21.35
CA VAL A 65 -35.55 7.32 -20.92
C VAL A 65 -34.18 7.95 -20.70
N PRO A 66 -33.76 8.88 -21.59
CA PRO A 66 -32.48 9.59 -21.37
C PRO A 66 -32.56 10.45 -20.12
N ILE A 67 -31.54 10.36 -19.28
CA ILE A 67 -31.42 11.08 -18.02
C ILE A 67 -30.13 11.92 -18.06
N PRO A 68 -30.18 13.23 -18.31
CA PRO A 68 -29.03 14.11 -18.19
C PRO A 68 -28.75 14.38 -16.70
N LEU A 69 -28.17 13.38 -16.04
CA LEU A 69 -27.92 13.43 -14.60
C LEU A 69 -26.80 14.42 -14.29
N LYS A 70 -27.11 15.44 -13.50
CA LYS A 70 -26.10 16.32 -12.90
C LYS A 70 -25.86 15.89 -11.46
N LEU A 71 -24.64 15.45 -11.15
CA LEU A 71 -24.25 15.13 -9.78
C LEU A 71 -24.29 16.40 -8.91
N GLN A 72 -24.67 16.26 -7.65
CA GLN A 72 -24.64 17.38 -6.71
C GLN A 72 -23.20 17.83 -6.46
N VAL A 73 -22.98 19.12 -6.20
CA VAL A 73 -21.64 19.67 -5.93
C VAL A 73 -21.07 19.11 -4.61
N ASP A 74 -21.94 18.81 -3.66
CA ASP A 74 -21.64 18.15 -2.37
C ASP A 74 -21.84 16.63 -2.39
N GLN A 75 -21.93 16.03 -3.58
CA GLN A 75 -22.10 14.59 -3.73
C GLN A 75 -20.97 13.85 -3.03
N LYS A 76 -21.32 12.97 -2.09
CA LYS A 76 -20.34 12.16 -1.36
C LYS A 76 -19.64 11.18 -2.28
N LEU A 77 -18.33 11.05 -2.12
CA LEU A 77 -17.52 10.09 -2.82
C LEU A 77 -17.95 8.64 -2.50
N SER A 78 -17.81 7.77 -3.48
CA SER A 78 -18.13 6.36 -3.35
C SER A 78 -16.94 5.61 -2.78
N GLN A 79 -17.05 5.17 -1.52
CA GLN A 79 -16.03 4.33 -0.88
C GLN A 79 -16.70 3.43 0.17
N PRO A 80 -16.14 2.25 0.45
CA PRO A 80 -16.62 1.36 1.48
C PRO A 80 -16.67 2.06 2.85
N TYR A 81 -17.73 1.80 3.64
CA TYR A 81 -17.89 2.48 4.93
C TYR A 81 -16.77 2.17 5.93
N TRP A 82 -16.13 1.00 5.80
CA TRP A 82 -15.02 0.59 6.67
C TRP A 82 -13.64 1.15 6.23
N LEU A 83 -13.54 1.75 5.03
CA LEU A 83 -12.34 2.42 4.52
C LEU A 83 -12.46 3.95 4.53
N GLN A 84 -13.54 4.50 5.11
CA GLN A 84 -13.74 5.96 5.21
C GLN A 84 -12.84 6.62 6.26
N LYS A 85 -12.31 5.84 7.19
CA LYS A 85 -11.41 6.29 8.24
C LYS A 85 -10.19 5.38 8.29
N PRO A 86 -9.04 5.88 8.74
CA PRO A 86 -7.86 5.05 8.98
C PRO A 86 -8.16 3.88 9.93
N VAL A 87 -7.43 2.79 9.75
CA VAL A 87 -7.43 1.66 10.70
C VAL A 87 -6.67 2.08 11.95
N GLU A 88 -7.25 1.90 13.12
CA GLU A 88 -6.63 2.20 14.41
C GLU A 88 -6.58 0.93 15.25
N ASN A 89 -5.43 0.63 15.84
CA ASN A 89 -5.22 -0.58 16.66
C ASN A 89 -5.70 -1.88 15.98
N ALA A 90 -5.41 -2.02 14.68
CA ALA A 90 -5.84 -3.12 13.84
C ALA A 90 -7.38 -3.29 13.68
N LEU A 91 -8.16 -2.25 14.00
CA LEU A 91 -9.61 -2.25 13.88
C LEU A 91 -10.10 -1.18 12.91
N PHE A 92 -11.07 -1.55 12.06
CA PHE A 92 -11.77 -0.59 11.21
C PHE A 92 -12.66 0.33 12.03
N GLN A 93 -12.60 1.64 11.78
CA GLN A 93 -13.39 2.66 12.44
C GLN A 93 -14.72 2.86 11.73
N VAL A 94 -15.75 2.14 12.15
CA VAL A 94 -17.10 2.18 11.54
C VAL A 94 -17.99 3.17 12.27
N GLY A 95 -18.55 4.15 11.52
CA GLY A 95 -19.37 5.23 12.08
C GLY A 95 -20.77 4.81 12.51
N SER A 96 -21.27 3.63 12.10
CA SER A 96 -22.62 3.12 12.45
C SER A 96 -22.58 1.62 12.63
N GLN A 97 -23.06 1.16 13.80
CA GLN A 97 -23.18 -0.26 14.13
C GLN A 97 -24.07 -1.03 13.12
N GLU A 98 -25.09 -0.38 12.57
CA GLU A 98 -26.01 -0.98 11.61
C GLU A 98 -25.37 -1.36 10.28
N LYS A 99 -24.21 -0.77 9.97
CA LYS A 99 -23.46 -1.09 8.75
C LYS A 99 -22.58 -2.33 8.89
N ILE A 100 -22.28 -2.74 10.11
CA ILE A 100 -21.42 -3.91 10.37
C ILE A 100 -22.09 -5.18 9.85
N GLY A 101 -21.38 -5.90 8.98
CA GLY A 101 -21.89 -7.11 8.33
C GLY A 101 -22.62 -6.86 7.00
N ILE A 102 -22.78 -5.61 6.57
CA ILE A 102 -23.24 -5.30 5.20
C ILE A 102 -22.04 -5.43 4.26
N PRO A 103 -22.05 -6.38 3.32
CA PRO A 103 -20.87 -6.64 2.47
C PRO A 103 -20.57 -5.47 1.51
N TYR A 104 -21.61 -4.74 1.08
CA TYR A 104 -21.46 -3.59 0.19
C TYR A 104 -22.46 -2.51 0.56
N GLU A 105 -22.04 -1.25 0.63
CA GLU A 105 -22.98 -0.14 0.67
C GLU A 105 -23.71 -0.03 -0.68
N LEU A 106 -24.99 0.39 -0.61
CA LEU A 106 -25.72 0.76 -1.82
C LEU A 106 -24.97 1.90 -2.53
N PRO A 107 -24.98 1.92 -3.87
CA PRO A 107 -24.41 3.02 -4.65
C PRO A 107 -24.85 4.38 -4.11
N LYS A 108 -23.92 5.32 -4.04
CA LYS A 108 -24.20 6.68 -3.53
C LYS A 108 -25.12 7.47 -4.45
N VAL A 109 -25.21 7.06 -5.72
CA VAL A 109 -26.10 7.65 -6.71
C VAL A 109 -27.15 6.63 -7.12
N GLY A 110 -28.39 7.09 -7.20
CA GLY A 110 -29.54 6.28 -7.60
C GLY A 110 -30.80 7.09 -7.54
N GLY A 111 -31.92 6.47 -7.91
CA GLY A 111 -33.22 7.11 -7.93
C GLY A 111 -34.31 6.24 -7.33
N PHE A 112 -35.49 6.81 -7.17
CA PHE A 112 -36.71 6.11 -6.86
C PHE A 112 -37.53 5.96 -8.12
N LEU A 113 -37.68 4.74 -8.60
CA LEU A 113 -38.53 4.39 -9.73
C LEU A 113 -39.92 4.10 -9.24
N SER A 114 -40.90 4.84 -9.73
CA SER A 114 -42.33 4.63 -9.47
C SER A 114 -43.04 4.22 -10.75
N PHE A 115 -43.98 3.30 -10.67
CA PHE A 115 -44.79 2.85 -11.81
C PHE A 115 -46.11 2.22 -11.29
N THR A 116 -47.10 2.11 -12.17
CA THR A 116 -48.37 1.46 -11.90
C THR A 116 -48.42 0.08 -12.56
N LEU A 117 -48.83 -0.92 -11.80
CA LEU A 117 -48.99 -2.30 -12.22
C LEU A 117 -50.29 -2.89 -11.66
N GLY A 118 -51.19 -3.34 -12.55
CA GLY A 118 -52.48 -3.87 -12.12
C GLY A 118 -53.38 -2.89 -11.32
N GLY A 119 -53.21 -1.58 -11.55
CA GLY A 119 -53.90 -0.52 -10.80
C GLY A 119 -53.19 -0.07 -9.51
N GLU A 120 -52.16 -0.75 -9.08
CA GLU A 120 -51.41 -0.44 -7.85
C GLU A 120 -50.10 0.30 -8.17
N VAL A 121 -49.74 1.28 -7.34
CA VAL A 121 -48.49 2.05 -7.49
C VAL A 121 -47.37 1.40 -6.70
N PHE A 122 -46.28 1.12 -7.39
CA PHE A 122 -45.03 0.61 -6.79
C PHE A 122 -43.95 1.66 -6.83
N SER A 123 -43.13 1.68 -5.80
CA SER A 123 -41.90 2.51 -5.78
C SER A 123 -40.74 1.68 -5.26
N LEU A 124 -39.59 1.74 -5.94
CA LEU A 124 -38.38 1.03 -5.55
C LEU A 124 -37.14 1.87 -5.83
N LYS A 125 -36.13 1.68 -4.98
CA LYS A 125 -34.84 2.31 -5.18
C LYS A 125 -34.07 1.56 -6.29
N VAL A 126 -33.61 2.28 -7.32
CA VAL A 126 -32.74 1.77 -8.39
C VAL A 126 -31.39 2.48 -8.30
N PRO A 127 -30.29 1.70 -8.20
CA PRO A 127 -28.95 2.27 -8.21
C PRO A 127 -28.60 2.73 -9.62
N LEU A 128 -27.70 3.73 -9.72
CA LEU A 128 -27.01 4.01 -10.96
C LEU A 128 -25.87 3.02 -11.11
N GLU A 129 -25.80 2.35 -12.25
CA GLU A 129 -24.80 1.33 -12.57
C GLU A 129 -24.08 1.69 -13.88
N TYR A 130 -22.87 1.19 -14.04
CA TYR A 130 -22.15 1.15 -15.30
C TYR A 130 -22.17 -0.27 -15.86
N LYS A 131 -22.42 -0.38 -17.17
CA LYS A 131 -22.51 -1.67 -17.84
C LYS A 131 -21.55 -1.73 -19.02
N PHE A 132 -20.77 -2.79 -19.07
CA PHE A 132 -19.84 -3.05 -20.17
C PHE A 132 -19.80 -4.55 -20.51
N ASN A 133 -19.28 -4.87 -21.70
CA ASN A 133 -19.09 -6.24 -22.12
C ASN A 133 -17.61 -6.63 -21.99
N ASP A 134 -17.34 -7.59 -21.14
CA ASP A 134 -16.04 -8.23 -21.04
C ASP A 134 -15.94 -9.37 -22.07
N PRO A 135 -14.84 -9.50 -22.83
CA PRO A 135 -14.71 -10.52 -23.87
C PRO A 135 -14.77 -11.97 -23.36
N VAL A 136 -14.46 -12.20 -22.09
CA VAL A 136 -14.38 -13.54 -21.47
C VAL A 136 -15.63 -13.85 -20.65
N THR A 137 -16.06 -12.90 -19.81
CA THR A 137 -17.14 -13.11 -18.83
C THR A 137 -18.50 -12.59 -19.30
N GLY A 138 -18.55 -11.85 -20.43
CA GLY A 138 -19.78 -11.32 -20.99
C GLY A 138 -20.20 -9.97 -20.37
N GLU A 139 -21.51 -9.72 -20.24
CA GLU A 139 -22.07 -8.48 -19.70
C GLU A 139 -21.78 -8.39 -18.19
N ILE A 140 -21.06 -7.33 -17.82
CA ILE A 140 -20.75 -6.99 -16.42
C ILE A 140 -21.46 -5.69 -16.05
N LYS A 141 -22.00 -5.64 -14.83
CA LYS A 141 -22.58 -4.44 -14.21
C LYS A 141 -21.84 -4.13 -12.94
N GLU A 142 -21.39 -2.89 -12.82
CA GLU A 142 -20.73 -2.37 -11.63
C GLU A 142 -21.47 -1.13 -11.11
N PRO A 143 -21.45 -0.88 -9.80
CA PRO A 143 -21.98 0.36 -9.23
C PRO A 143 -21.26 1.57 -9.83
N PHE A 144 -22.03 2.59 -10.25
CA PHE A 144 -21.44 3.87 -10.64
C PHE A 144 -20.69 4.50 -9.47
N THR A 145 -19.44 4.89 -9.69
CA THR A 145 -18.53 5.36 -8.64
C THR A 145 -18.31 6.86 -8.73
N VAL A 146 -18.54 7.57 -7.64
CA VAL A 146 -18.22 9.00 -7.51
C VAL A 146 -16.81 9.14 -6.92
N VAL A 147 -15.93 9.79 -7.69
CA VAL A 147 -14.51 9.98 -7.38
C VAL A 147 -14.17 11.48 -7.29
N PRO A 148 -13.02 11.90 -6.75
CA PRO A 148 -12.58 13.29 -6.85
C PRO A 148 -12.38 13.72 -8.31
N GLU A 149 -12.64 15.01 -8.63
CA GLU A 149 -12.35 15.58 -9.95
C GLU A 149 -10.86 15.58 -10.25
N VAL A 150 -10.05 15.77 -9.22
CA VAL A 150 -8.60 15.72 -9.25
C VAL A 150 -8.12 14.84 -8.12
N ASP A 151 -7.18 13.94 -8.41
CA ASP A 151 -6.48 13.16 -7.40
C ASP A 151 -4.95 13.28 -7.57
N LEU A 152 -4.23 13.01 -6.50
CA LEU A 152 -2.78 13.09 -6.46
C LEU A 152 -2.19 11.71 -6.23
N SER A 153 -1.08 11.41 -6.90
CA SER A 153 -0.26 10.24 -6.60
C SER A 153 1.20 10.64 -6.42
N LEU A 154 1.82 10.06 -5.40
CA LEU A 154 3.22 10.31 -5.09
C LEU A 154 4.05 9.09 -5.50
N SER A 155 5.23 9.34 -6.06
CA SER A 155 6.14 8.25 -6.47
C SER A 155 6.78 7.52 -5.29
N LYS A 156 6.66 8.08 -4.07
CA LYS A 156 7.13 7.51 -2.80
C LYS A 156 6.20 7.91 -1.67
N GLU A 157 6.02 7.02 -0.69
CA GLU A 157 5.28 7.31 0.54
C GLU A 157 6.22 7.74 1.68
N VAL A 158 7.49 7.32 1.61
CA VAL A 158 8.55 7.68 2.57
C VAL A 158 9.74 8.22 1.80
N LEU A 159 10.31 9.31 2.27
CA LEU A 159 11.48 9.96 1.69
C LEU A 159 12.54 10.19 2.76
N PHE A 160 13.73 9.64 2.52
CA PHE A 160 14.89 9.82 3.38
C PHE A 160 15.70 11.05 2.93
N LEU A 161 15.91 11.98 3.86
CA LEU A 161 16.72 13.19 3.64
C LEU A 161 18.16 12.91 4.09
N VAL A 162 18.94 12.30 3.20
CA VAL A 162 20.34 11.90 3.46
C VAL A 162 21.29 13.04 3.10
N GLN A 163 22.38 13.16 3.86
CA GLN A 163 23.38 14.20 3.59
C GLN A 163 24.05 14.01 2.22
N GLY A 164 24.11 15.08 1.43
CA GLY A 164 24.79 15.08 0.12
C GLY A 164 24.00 14.47 -1.02
N ALA A 165 22.73 14.06 -0.80
CA ALA A 165 21.86 13.55 -1.85
C ALA A 165 20.56 14.38 -1.97
N ASP A 166 20.11 14.56 -3.21
CA ASP A 166 18.83 15.21 -3.50
C ASP A 166 17.66 14.27 -3.16
N ALA A 167 16.83 14.70 -2.23
CA ALA A 167 15.62 13.98 -1.85
C ALA A 167 14.46 14.39 -2.78
N THR A 168 14.26 13.62 -3.86
CA THR A 168 13.30 13.94 -4.92
C THR A 168 12.08 13.02 -4.90
N VAL A 169 10.89 13.62 -5.06
CA VAL A 169 9.60 12.92 -5.25
C VAL A 169 8.89 13.52 -6.47
N SER A 170 8.28 12.66 -7.28
CA SER A 170 7.33 13.09 -8.30
C SER A 170 5.92 13.05 -7.72
N VAL A 171 5.21 14.16 -7.83
CA VAL A 171 3.78 14.25 -7.51
C VAL A 171 3.02 14.40 -8.81
N THR A 172 2.20 13.41 -9.14
CA THR A 172 1.33 13.43 -10.31
C THR A 172 -0.05 13.89 -9.90
N VAL A 173 -0.52 14.96 -10.52
CA VAL A 173 -1.89 15.46 -10.39
C VAL A 173 -2.69 14.93 -11.58
N ASN A 174 -3.69 14.10 -11.31
CA ASN A 174 -4.54 13.46 -12.30
C ASN A 174 -5.88 14.19 -12.40
N PHE A 175 -6.27 14.59 -13.59
CA PHE A 175 -7.52 15.32 -13.87
C PHE A 175 -8.52 14.41 -14.59
N ARG A 176 -9.74 14.34 -14.09
CA ARG A 176 -10.77 13.47 -14.71
C ARG A 176 -11.33 14.04 -16.02
N ASN A 177 -11.31 15.34 -16.20
CA ASN A 177 -11.86 15.99 -17.38
C ASN A 177 -10.78 16.78 -18.16
N THR A 178 -10.47 17.98 -17.74
CA THR A 178 -9.48 18.88 -18.36
C THR A 178 -8.42 19.25 -17.34
N LEU A 179 -7.22 19.60 -17.82
CA LEU A 179 -6.20 20.18 -16.97
C LEU A 179 -6.74 21.46 -16.36
N LEU A 180 -6.64 21.57 -15.05
CA LEU A 180 -7.02 22.78 -14.30
C LEU A 180 -5.76 23.57 -13.95
N GLU A 181 -5.85 24.89 -14.07
CA GLU A 181 -4.80 25.78 -13.59
C GLU A 181 -4.77 25.82 -12.07
N GLY A 182 -3.57 25.75 -11.50
CA GLY A 182 -3.37 25.74 -10.06
C GLY A 182 -1.92 25.50 -9.66
N SER A 183 -1.69 25.34 -8.37
CA SER A 183 -0.36 25.13 -7.79
C SER A 183 -0.35 23.97 -6.82
N LEU A 184 0.80 23.29 -6.74
CA LEU A 184 1.09 22.26 -5.74
C LEU A 184 1.72 22.93 -4.51
N ASP A 185 1.26 22.55 -3.34
CA ASP A 185 1.88 22.87 -2.05
C ASP A 185 1.83 21.65 -1.10
N PHE A 186 2.50 21.78 0.06
CA PHE A 186 2.52 20.74 1.08
C PHE A 186 2.09 21.32 2.41
N GLU A 187 0.97 20.86 2.94
CA GLU A 187 0.56 21.16 4.30
C GLU A 187 1.58 20.58 5.29
N GLY A 188 1.97 21.39 6.25
CA GLY A 188 3.00 21.03 7.23
C GLY A 188 4.41 21.48 6.84
N LEU A 189 4.62 22.11 5.66
CA LEU A 189 5.88 22.70 5.23
C LEU A 189 5.75 24.16 4.86
N THR A 190 6.84 24.88 5.03
CA THR A 190 7.03 26.23 4.48
C THR A 190 7.73 26.14 3.10
N ARG A 191 7.63 27.21 2.31
CA ARG A 191 8.14 27.23 0.92
C ARG A 191 9.66 27.10 0.81
N ASP A 192 10.39 27.41 1.83
CA ASP A 192 11.84 27.26 1.93
C ASP A 192 12.31 25.83 2.23
N GLN A 193 11.39 24.91 2.58
CA GLN A 193 11.70 23.51 2.87
C GLN A 193 11.64 22.60 1.65
N TYR A 194 11.14 23.09 0.50
CA TYR A 194 11.11 22.32 -0.74
C TYR A 194 11.18 23.23 -1.97
N THR A 195 11.58 22.66 -3.10
CA THR A 195 11.64 23.33 -4.40
C THR A 195 10.92 22.49 -5.46
N ILE A 196 10.08 23.13 -6.27
CA ILE A 196 9.53 22.51 -7.48
C ILE A 196 10.56 22.68 -8.59
N ALA A 197 11.32 21.61 -8.87
CA ALA A 197 12.42 21.63 -9.83
C ALA A 197 11.97 21.51 -11.28
N GLY A 198 10.75 21.06 -11.53
CA GLY A 198 10.18 20.92 -12.86
C GLY A 198 8.71 20.59 -12.84
N ILE A 199 8.02 20.97 -13.91
CA ILE A 199 6.62 20.65 -14.15
C ILE A 199 6.52 20.12 -15.57
N GLU A 200 5.92 18.93 -15.72
CA GLU A 200 5.64 18.31 -16.99
C GLU A 200 4.13 18.14 -17.15
N GLU A 201 3.59 18.57 -18.28
CA GLU A 201 2.18 18.37 -18.61
C GLU A 201 2.02 17.29 -19.66
N LEU A 202 1.12 16.35 -19.38
CA LEU A 202 0.74 15.27 -20.29
C LEU A 202 -0.76 15.42 -20.65
N PRO A 203 -1.11 16.37 -21.55
CA PRO A 203 -2.51 16.70 -21.84
C PRO A 203 -3.30 15.50 -22.35
N GLY A 204 -2.69 14.65 -23.18
CA GLY A 204 -3.31 13.42 -23.68
C GLY A 204 -3.65 12.40 -22.59
N GLN A 205 -2.94 12.44 -21.47
CA GLN A 205 -3.19 11.61 -20.27
C GLN A 205 -3.94 12.38 -19.19
N LYS A 206 -4.23 13.68 -19.39
CA LYS A 206 -4.84 14.55 -18.39
C LYS A 206 -4.06 14.58 -17.07
N GLN A 207 -2.75 14.70 -17.14
CA GLN A 207 -1.84 14.66 -16.02
C GLN A 207 -0.89 15.86 -16.03
N ARG A 208 -0.51 16.29 -14.81
CA ARG A 208 0.57 17.23 -14.57
C ARG A 208 1.49 16.64 -13.51
N ILE A 209 2.77 16.50 -13.84
CA ILE A 209 3.78 15.89 -12.97
C ILE A 209 4.68 17.00 -12.43
N TYR A 210 4.77 17.08 -11.11
CA TYR A 210 5.67 17.99 -10.40
C TYR A 210 6.86 17.21 -9.89
N LYS A 211 8.06 17.58 -10.29
CA LYS A 211 9.30 17.10 -9.68
C LYS A 211 9.64 17.97 -8.50
N VAL A 212 9.59 17.45 -7.29
CA VAL A 212 9.79 18.18 -6.04
C VAL A 212 11.06 17.69 -5.36
N ILE A 213 11.93 18.62 -4.97
CA ILE A 213 13.13 18.38 -4.17
C ILE A 213 12.85 18.89 -2.77
N PHE A 214 12.99 18.03 -1.76
CA PHE A 214 12.87 18.41 -0.34
C PHE A 214 14.25 18.71 0.22
N LEU A 215 14.34 19.80 0.98
CA LEU A 215 15.58 20.26 1.54
C LEU A 215 15.80 19.68 2.94
N ARG A 216 17.05 19.32 3.23
CA ARG A 216 17.44 18.83 4.54
C ARG A 216 17.45 19.99 5.54
N GLU A 217 16.99 19.72 6.76
CA GLU A 217 17.05 20.63 7.90
C GLU A 217 18.29 20.35 8.78
N ASP A 218 18.57 21.22 9.76
CA ASP A 218 19.69 21.03 10.70
C ASP A 218 19.38 20.01 11.81
N LYS A 219 18.13 19.57 11.92
CA LYS A 219 17.67 18.68 13.01
C LYS A 219 17.12 17.38 12.47
N GLU A 220 17.29 16.30 13.24
CA GLU A 220 16.57 15.07 13.02
C GLU A 220 15.07 15.34 13.01
N THR A 221 14.38 14.78 12.04
CA THR A 221 12.94 14.98 11.86
C THR A 221 12.26 13.73 11.32
N GLN A 222 11.07 13.45 11.81
CA GLN A 222 10.12 12.54 11.20
C GLN A 222 8.80 13.30 11.09
N LYS A 223 8.37 13.57 9.87
CA LYS A 223 7.25 14.47 9.62
C LYS A 223 6.37 13.95 8.50
N VAL A 224 5.09 13.83 8.77
CA VAL A 224 4.09 13.53 7.73
C VAL A 224 3.63 14.87 7.14
N VAL A 225 3.70 14.97 5.83
CA VAL A 225 3.25 16.13 5.05
C VAL A 225 2.17 15.71 4.07
N HIS A 226 1.25 16.63 3.75
CA HIS A 226 0.12 16.36 2.86
C HIS A 226 0.28 17.17 1.58
N ALA A 227 0.39 16.50 0.43
CA ALA A 227 0.40 17.16 -0.87
C ALA A 227 -1.00 17.71 -1.18
N ARG A 228 -1.08 18.96 -1.64
CA ARG A 228 -2.32 19.63 -2.00
C ARG A 228 -2.18 20.31 -3.35
N PHE A 229 -3.14 20.10 -4.22
CA PHE A 229 -3.28 20.87 -5.45
C PHE A 229 -4.43 21.88 -5.28
N THR A 230 -4.08 23.17 -5.33
CA THR A 230 -5.05 24.25 -5.20
C THR A 230 -5.26 24.91 -6.56
N THR A 231 -6.49 24.89 -7.06
CA THR A 231 -6.85 25.54 -8.33
C THR A 231 -6.86 27.06 -8.18
N VAL A 232 -6.78 27.79 -9.30
CA VAL A 232 -6.93 29.25 -9.33
C VAL A 232 -8.27 29.72 -8.73
N SER A 233 -9.33 28.87 -8.82
CA SER A 233 -10.63 29.15 -8.19
C SER A 233 -10.68 28.87 -6.68
N GLY A 234 -9.58 28.43 -6.07
CA GLY A 234 -9.48 28.15 -4.65
C GLY A 234 -9.98 26.77 -4.22
N ARG A 235 -10.33 25.87 -5.13
CA ARG A 235 -10.66 24.47 -4.79
C ARG A 235 -9.39 23.71 -4.46
N VAL A 236 -9.43 22.92 -3.37
CA VAL A 236 -8.29 22.14 -2.89
C VAL A 236 -8.58 20.66 -3.13
N PHE A 237 -7.57 19.94 -3.63
CA PHE A 237 -7.55 18.51 -3.84
C PHE A 237 -6.30 17.91 -3.16
N ASP A 238 -6.49 16.95 -2.28
CA ASP A 238 -5.45 16.45 -1.38
C ASP A 238 -5.53 14.91 -1.20
N GLN A 239 -6.26 14.22 -2.08
CA GLN A 239 -6.53 12.80 -1.95
C GLN A 239 -5.86 11.98 -3.04
N THR A 240 -5.43 10.79 -2.67
CA THR A 240 -5.01 9.71 -3.57
C THR A 240 -6.17 8.72 -3.74
N THR A 241 -6.44 8.33 -4.98
CA THR A 241 -7.41 7.28 -5.28
C THR A 241 -6.73 5.92 -5.19
N GLN A 242 -7.29 5.05 -4.34
CA GLN A 242 -6.85 3.67 -4.17
C GLN A 242 -7.91 2.71 -4.71
N THR A 243 -7.50 1.59 -5.31
CA THR A 243 -8.41 0.58 -5.83
C THR A 243 -8.01 -0.81 -5.36
N ILE A 244 -8.99 -1.55 -4.83
CA ILE A 244 -8.87 -2.97 -4.51
C ILE A 244 -9.65 -3.73 -5.58
N SER A 245 -8.96 -4.50 -6.40
CA SER A 245 -9.57 -5.26 -7.49
C SER A 245 -9.06 -6.70 -7.49
N TYR A 246 -9.98 -7.64 -7.35
CA TYR A 246 -9.73 -9.08 -7.45
C TYR A 246 -10.83 -9.73 -8.28
N PRO A 247 -10.55 -10.82 -9.03
CA PRO A 247 -11.54 -11.46 -9.91
C PRO A 247 -12.80 -11.97 -9.22
N HIS A 248 -12.77 -12.18 -7.90
CA HIS A 248 -13.87 -12.75 -7.12
C HIS A 248 -14.68 -11.73 -6.31
N ILE A 249 -14.34 -10.45 -6.38
CA ILE A 249 -15.07 -9.36 -5.73
C ILE A 249 -15.26 -8.19 -6.69
N PRO A 250 -16.31 -7.37 -6.52
CA PRO A 250 -16.41 -6.09 -7.23
C PRO A 250 -15.23 -5.19 -6.93
N SER A 251 -14.81 -4.38 -7.90
CA SER A 251 -13.77 -3.38 -7.70
C SER A 251 -14.20 -2.36 -6.64
N LEU A 252 -13.35 -2.13 -5.65
CA LEU A 252 -13.59 -1.21 -4.54
C LEU A 252 -12.64 -0.03 -4.64
N THR A 253 -13.19 1.17 -4.74
CA THR A 253 -12.42 2.42 -4.75
C THR A 253 -12.53 3.09 -3.39
N TYR A 254 -11.43 3.62 -2.87
CA TYR A 254 -11.38 4.41 -1.65
C TYR A 254 -10.33 5.52 -1.76
N PHE A 255 -10.38 6.48 -0.84
CA PHE A 255 -9.56 7.68 -0.91
C PHE A 255 -8.78 7.86 0.39
N THR A 256 -7.49 8.11 0.25
CA THR A 256 -6.59 8.40 1.36
C THR A 256 -5.99 9.80 1.15
N PRO A 257 -5.59 10.49 2.21
CA PRO A 257 -4.81 11.71 2.04
C PRO A 257 -3.53 11.44 1.23
N ALA A 258 -3.16 12.36 0.34
CA ALA A 258 -1.92 12.28 -0.43
C ALA A 258 -0.72 12.63 0.47
N THR A 259 -0.22 11.65 1.21
CA THR A 259 0.78 11.84 2.26
C THR A 259 2.18 11.45 1.82
N LEU A 260 3.18 12.13 2.38
CA LEU A 260 4.58 11.80 2.29
C LEU A 260 5.20 11.89 3.68
N THR A 261 5.89 10.84 4.11
CA THR A 261 6.67 10.87 5.35
C THR A 261 8.10 11.27 5.04
N LEU A 262 8.53 12.40 5.56
CA LEU A 262 9.92 12.89 5.48
C LEU A 262 10.68 12.40 6.70
N ILE A 263 11.83 11.75 6.48
CA ILE A 263 12.66 11.23 7.55
C ILE A 263 14.07 11.73 7.36
N GLN A 264 14.56 12.38 8.39
CA GLN A 264 15.93 12.85 8.49
C GLN A 264 16.53 12.41 9.81
N ALA A 265 17.60 11.66 9.74
CA ALA A 265 18.40 11.31 10.90
C ALA A 265 19.90 11.32 10.54
N ASP A 266 20.72 11.43 11.57
CA ASP A 266 22.17 11.43 11.39
C ASP A 266 22.72 10.00 11.43
N TRP A 267 22.33 9.22 10.40
CA TRP A 267 22.84 7.86 10.23
C TRP A 267 24.24 7.86 9.66
N LYS A 268 25.11 7.10 10.30
CA LYS A 268 26.47 6.85 9.79
C LYS A 268 26.41 5.67 8.83
N VAL A 269 26.44 5.98 7.55
CA VAL A 269 26.38 5.04 6.41
C VAL A 269 27.68 5.14 5.63
N SER A 270 28.32 4.01 5.32
CA SER A 270 29.58 4.01 4.54
C SER A 270 29.37 4.37 3.06
N GLY A 271 28.21 4.06 2.51
CA GLY A 271 27.95 4.18 1.07
C GLY A 271 28.63 3.10 0.22
N GLU A 272 29.22 2.09 0.86
CA GLU A 272 29.90 0.98 0.16
C GLU A 272 28.89 0.07 -0.58
N LYS A 273 29.44 -0.86 -1.37
CA LYS A 273 28.63 -1.80 -2.14
C LYS A 273 27.94 -2.83 -1.25
N VAL A 274 26.65 -3.00 -1.45
CA VAL A 274 25.82 -4.02 -0.79
C VAL A 274 25.19 -4.91 -1.85
N GLY A 275 25.40 -6.23 -1.72
CA GLY A 275 24.70 -7.23 -2.55
C GLY A 275 23.36 -7.60 -1.92
N TYR A 276 22.34 -7.78 -2.75
CA TYR A 276 21.02 -8.24 -2.28
C TYR A 276 20.55 -9.47 -3.05
N LEU A 277 20.25 -10.53 -2.33
CA LEU A 277 19.70 -11.78 -2.85
C LEU A 277 18.19 -11.82 -2.60
N VAL A 278 17.41 -11.70 -3.66
CA VAL A 278 15.94 -11.61 -3.57
C VAL A 278 15.35 -12.91 -3.02
N GLY A 279 14.41 -12.77 -2.10
CA GLY A 279 13.59 -13.86 -1.57
C GLY A 279 12.14 -13.78 -2.05
N ALA A 280 11.19 -13.70 -1.12
CA ALA A 280 9.75 -13.61 -1.46
C ALA A 280 9.31 -12.22 -1.95
N GLY A 281 10.21 -11.24 -1.97
CA GLY A 281 9.97 -9.86 -2.32
C GLY A 281 9.73 -8.97 -1.09
N ASP A 282 10.50 -7.90 -0.99
CA ASP A 282 10.38 -6.83 0.02
C ASP A 282 11.00 -5.54 -0.55
N GLU A 283 10.81 -4.42 0.13
CA GLU A 283 11.28 -3.10 -0.27
C GLU A 283 12.60 -2.68 0.43
N VAL A 284 13.30 -3.61 1.06
CA VAL A 284 14.59 -3.33 1.73
C VAL A 284 15.64 -2.81 0.74
N PRO A 285 15.75 -3.35 -0.50
CA PRO A 285 16.68 -2.84 -1.50
C PRO A 285 16.50 -1.35 -1.80
N GLU A 286 15.25 -0.92 -1.99
CA GLU A 286 14.90 0.47 -2.28
C GLU A 286 15.31 1.40 -1.14
N VAL A 287 15.08 0.97 0.10
CA VAL A 287 15.47 1.73 1.30
C VAL A 287 16.99 1.83 1.40
N LEU A 288 17.73 0.74 1.20
CA LEU A 288 19.20 0.77 1.26
C LEU A 288 19.79 1.69 0.19
N SER A 289 19.26 1.65 -1.03
CA SER A 289 19.64 2.60 -2.08
C SER A 289 19.33 4.05 -1.69
N ALA A 290 18.17 4.29 -1.09
CA ALA A 290 17.76 5.63 -0.65
C ALA A 290 18.62 6.15 0.51
N LEU A 291 19.19 5.25 1.32
CA LEU A 291 20.14 5.59 2.39
C LEU A 291 21.57 5.86 1.86
N GLY A 292 21.83 5.63 0.56
CA GLY A 292 23.10 5.94 -0.08
C GLY A 292 24.06 4.77 -0.27
N TYR A 293 23.65 3.53 -0.05
CA TYR A 293 24.45 2.36 -0.41
C TYR A 293 24.47 2.14 -1.94
N ASP A 294 25.62 1.72 -2.47
CA ASP A 294 25.74 1.21 -3.84
C ASP A 294 25.16 -0.22 -3.89
N LEU A 295 23.83 -0.29 -4.07
CA LEU A 295 23.10 -1.56 -4.01
C LEU A 295 23.10 -2.29 -5.34
N ARG A 296 23.37 -3.59 -5.30
CA ARG A 296 23.26 -4.48 -6.44
C ARG A 296 22.37 -5.70 -6.12
N ILE A 297 21.35 -5.92 -6.92
CA ILE A 297 20.62 -7.20 -6.91
C ILE A 297 21.50 -8.28 -7.55
N LEU A 298 21.73 -9.36 -6.80
CA LEU A 298 22.58 -10.47 -7.21
C LEU A 298 21.72 -11.58 -7.84
N GLY A 299 22.19 -12.09 -8.98
CA GLY A 299 21.59 -13.22 -9.70
C GLY A 299 22.49 -14.46 -9.66
N LYS A 300 22.00 -15.55 -10.28
CA LYS A 300 22.67 -16.87 -10.31
C LYS A 300 24.12 -16.84 -10.81
N ASP A 301 24.45 -15.94 -11.75
CA ASP A 301 25.78 -15.84 -12.36
C ASP A 301 26.79 -15.06 -11.50
N ASP A 302 26.32 -14.44 -10.42
CA ASP A 302 27.12 -13.63 -9.51
C ASP A 302 27.77 -14.44 -8.37
N PHE A 303 27.41 -15.72 -8.19
CA PHE A 303 27.93 -16.57 -7.12
C PHE A 303 29.38 -17.05 -7.39
N ARG A 304 30.29 -16.12 -7.43
CA ARG A 304 31.74 -16.34 -7.54
C ARG A 304 32.45 -15.55 -6.46
N LEU A 305 33.36 -16.18 -5.74
CA LEU A 305 34.02 -15.58 -4.58
C LEU A 305 34.74 -14.26 -4.93
N ASP A 306 35.45 -14.21 -6.07
CA ASP A 306 36.13 -13.00 -6.55
C ASP A 306 35.17 -11.84 -6.80
N PHE A 307 33.96 -12.15 -7.24
CA PHE A 307 32.91 -11.17 -7.45
C PHE A 307 32.24 -10.76 -6.14
N LEU A 308 31.91 -11.72 -5.26
CA LEU A 308 31.24 -11.44 -4.00
C LEU A 308 32.11 -10.63 -3.03
N ASN A 309 33.43 -10.80 -3.06
CA ASN A 309 34.37 -10.08 -2.19
C ASN A 309 34.42 -8.56 -2.41
N GLN A 310 33.76 -8.05 -3.48
CA GLN A 310 33.65 -6.60 -3.66
C GLN A 310 32.55 -5.95 -2.81
N PHE A 311 31.67 -6.75 -2.21
CA PHE A 311 30.57 -6.25 -1.39
C PHE A 311 30.97 -6.20 0.08
N LYS A 312 30.67 -5.07 0.73
CA LYS A 312 30.81 -4.87 2.18
C LYS A 312 29.93 -5.85 2.94
N ALA A 313 28.67 -5.99 2.47
CA ALA A 313 27.74 -6.94 2.99
C ALA A 313 26.89 -7.56 1.88
N ILE A 314 26.40 -8.77 2.10
CA ILE A 314 25.38 -9.41 1.29
C ILE A 314 24.15 -9.64 2.17
N VAL A 315 22.99 -9.16 1.72
CA VAL A 315 21.71 -9.31 2.40
C VAL A 315 20.86 -10.32 1.65
N VAL A 316 20.40 -11.36 2.34
CA VAL A 316 19.38 -12.29 1.84
C VAL A 316 18.01 -11.75 2.25
N GLY A 317 17.17 -11.48 1.28
CA GLY A 317 15.80 -10.99 1.47
C GLY A 317 14.93 -11.99 2.22
N ILE A 318 13.78 -11.50 2.69
CA ILE A 318 12.84 -12.32 3.47
C ILE A 318 12.49 -13.61 2.73
N ARG A 319 12.45 -14.72 3.49
CA ARG A 319 12.12 -16.04 2.96
C ARG A 319 13.01 -16.50 1.79
N GLY A 320 14.19 -15.91 1.61
CA GLY A 320 15.14 -16.32 0.56
C GLY A 320 15.42 -17.82 0.62
N PHE A 321 15.67 -18.37 1.81
CA PHE A 321 15.84 -19.81 2.01
C PHE A 321 14.56 -20.67 1.87
N ASN A 322 13.42 -20.05 1.55
CA ASN A 322 12.19 -20.79 1.19
C ASN A 322 11.91 -20.76 -0.31
N THR A 323 12.37 -19.73 -1.04
CA THR A 323 11.93 -19.45 -2.40
C THR A 323 13.03 -19.37 -3.44
N ASN A 324 14.30 -19.16 -3.02
CA ASN A 324 15.43 -18.98 -3.92
C ASN A 324 16.34 -20.23 -3.89
N GLU A 325 16.22 -21.08 -4.91
CA GLU A 325 17.00 -22.32 -5.03
C GLU A 325 18.50 -22.07 -5.22
N ASP A 326 18.91 -20.94 -5.77
CA ASP A 326 20.32 -20.59 -5.95
C ASP A 326 21.05 -20.51 -4.61
N LEU A 327 20.36 -20.17 -3.52
CA LEU A 327 20.94 -20.16 -2.17
C LEU A 327 21.36 -21.56 -1.71
N ALA A 328 20.63 -22.61 -2.10
CA ALA A 328 20.99 -23.99 -1.78
C ALA A 328 22.18 -24.45 -2.64
N LEU A 329 22.16 -24.11 -3.92
CA LEU A 329 23.20 -24.51 -4.88
C LEU A 329 24.56 -23.85 -4.59
N HIS A 330 24.53 -22.59 -4.12
CA HIS A 330 25.74 -21.78 -3.95
C HIS A 330 26.06 -21.45 -2.49
N GLN A 331 25.48 -22.19 -1.55
CA GLN A 331 25.69 -21.93 -0.11
C GLN A 331 27.16 -22.00 0.28
N SER A 332 27.94 -22.93 -0.28
CA SER A 332 29.39 -23.01 0.00
C SER A 332 30.13 -21.74 -0.40
N VAL A 333 29.77 -21.12 -1.52
CA VAL A 333 30.39 -19.88 -1.99
C VAL A 333 30.04 -18.72 -1.05
N LEU A 334 28.81 -18.66 -0.56
CA LEU A 334 28.42 -17.67 0.45
C LEU A 334 29.18 -17.86 1.76
N MET A 335 29.41 -19.10 2.19
CA MET A 335 30.19 -19.38 3.40
C MET A 335 31.68 -19.07 3.18
N ASP A 336 32.22 -19.27 1.97
CA ASP A 336 33.59 -18.86 1.63
C ASP A 336 33.73 -17.34 1.59
N TYR A 337 32.70 -16.61 1.12
CA TYR A 337 32.65 -15.16 1.21
C TYR A 337 32.73 -14.68 2.67
N VAL A 338 31.93 -15.29 3.56
CA VAL A 338 31.99 -14.95 5.01
C VAL A 338 33.37 -15.29 5.55
N ARG A 339 33.93 -16.47 5.23
CA ARG A 339 35.26 -16.88 5.73
C ARG A 339 36.35 -15.92 5.28
N ALA A 340 36.20 -15.32 4.10
CA ALA A 340 37.18 -14.36 3.53
C ALA A 340 37.01 -12.93 4.07
N GLY A 341 36.14 -12.68 5.03
CA GLY A 341 35.94 -11.37 5.66
C GLY A 341 34.61 -10.69 5.32
N GLY A 342 33.77 -11.30 4.48
CA GLY A 342 32.47 -10.75 4.10
C GLY A 342 31.45 -10.80 5.23
N ASN A 343 30.44 -9.94 5.15
CA ASN A 343 29.32 -9.86 6.09
C ASN A 343 28.03 -10.37 5.42
N LEU A 344 27.49 -11.50 5.89
CA LEU A 344 26.26 -12.11 5.37
C LEU A 344 25.12 -11.94 6.34
N ILE A 345 24.09 -11.21 5.94
CA ILE A 345 22.88 -10.93 6.71
C ILE A 345 21.72 -11.71 6.10
N VAL A 346 21.14 -12.62 6.86
CA VAL A 346 19.99 -13.44 6.45
C VAL A 346 18.75 -12.97 7.20
N GLN A 347 17.80 -12.42 6.48
CA GLN A 347 16.49 -12.09 7.03
C GLN A 347 15.67 -13.37 7.22
N TYR A 348 14.58 -13.30 7.98
CA TYR A 348 13.79 -14.44 8.37
C TYR A 348 13.39 -15.36 7.20
N ALA A 349 13.34 -16.64 7.49
CA ALA A 349 12.71 -17.64 6.64
C ALA A 349 11.68 -18.42 7.48
N THR A 350 10.65 -18.99 6.83
CA THR A 350 9.71 -19.88 7.51
C THR A 350 10.37 -21.25 7.78
N SER A 351 9.90 -21.96 8.79
CA SER A 351 10.49 -23.25 9.17
C SER A 351 10.38 -24.34 8.10
N THR A 352 9.42 -24.21 7.18
CA THR A 352 9.16 -25.17 6.09
C THR A 352 8.39 -24.53 4.93
N PRO A 353 8.60 -24.94 3.66
CA PRO A 353 9.74 -25.73 3.21
C PRO A 353 11.02 -24.86 3.19
N LEU A 354 12.17 -25.48 3.35
CA LEU A 354 13.48 -24.85 3.20
C LEU A 354 14.19 -25.45 1.99
N VAL A 355 14.84 -24.63 1.16
CA VAL A 355 15.63 -25.08 -0.01
C VAL A 355 16.91 -25.79 0.44
N THR A 356 17.41 -25.51 1.65
CA THR A 356 18.53 -26.21 2.29
C THR A 356 18.33 -26.31 3.81
N LYS A 357 18.92 -27.34 4.42
CA LYS A 357 18.91 -27.51 5.88
C LYS A 357 20.02 -26.72 6.57
N THR A 358 21.04 -26.29 5.86
CA THR A 358 22.18 -25.54 6.39
C THR A 358 21.97 -24.06 6.06
N LEU A 359 21.60 -23.27 7.06
CA LEU A 359 21.25 -21.85 6.88
C LEU A 359 22.46 -20.93 7.13
N GLY A 360 23.40 -21.37 7.94
CA GLY A 360 24.57 -20.59 8.34
C GLY A 360 25.81 -21.45 8.62
N PRO A 361 26.91 -20.86 9.08
CA PRO A 361 28.17 -21.55 9.29
C PRO A 361 28.10 -22.60 10.42
N TYR A 362 27.17 -22.46 11.35
CA TYR A 362 26.95 -23.38 12.46
C TYR A 362 25.46 -23.74 12.57
N PRO A 363 25.13 -24.90 13.20
CA PRO A 363 23.74 -25.35 13.27
C PRO A 363 22.83 -24.41 14.09
N PHE A 364 21.65 -24.16 13.57
CA PHE A 364 20.48 -23.67 14.27
C PHE A 364 19.20 -24.08 13.52
N LEU A 365 18.06 -24.02 14.16
CA LEU A 365 16.77 -24.27 13.53
C LEU A 365 15.93 -23.01 13.52
N ILE A 366 15.02 -22.90 12.55
CA ILE A 366 14.02 -21.83 12.52
C ILE A 366 12.79 -22.31 13.27
N GLY A 367 12.46 -21.65 14.37
CA GLY A 367 11.26 -21.87 15.16
C GLY A 367 10.05 -21.11 14.62
N ARG A 368 8.93 -21.20 15.34
CA ARG A 368 7.72 -20.40 15.10
C ARG A 368 7.53 -19.31 16.16
N ASN A 369 8.55 -19.09 16.95
CA ASN A 369 8.56 -18.03 17.97
C ASN A 369 8.48 -16.67 17.27
N ARG A 370 7.74 -15.77 17.89
CA ARG A 370 7.51 -14.41 17.40
C ARG A 370 7.26 -13.47 18.57
N VAL A 371 7.32 -12.18 18.30
CA VAL A 371 6.89 -11.11 19.19
C VAL A 371 6.00 -10.18 18.39
N THR A 372 4.71 -10.18 18.70
CA THR A 372 3.65 -9.56 17.91
C THR A 372 3.25 -8.17 18.38
N VAL A 373 3.49 -7.85 19.64
CA VAL A 373 3.18 -6.53 20.19
C VAL A 373 4.32 -5.58 19.88
N GLU A 374 4.05 -4.54 19.12
CA GLU A 374 5.04 -3.56 18.65
C GLU A 374 5.76 -2.83 19.77
N GLY A 375 5.03 -2.57 20.87
CA GLY A 375 5.55 -1.93 22.07
C GLY A 375 6.24 -2.87 23.06
N SER A 376 6.40 -4.16 22.73
CA SER A 376 7.02 -5.16 23.60
C SER A 376 8.41 -4.74 24.05
N PRO A 377 8.77 -5.00 25.33
CA PRO A 377 10.09 -4.69 25.87
C PRO A 377 11.21 -5.38 25.11
N VAL A 378 12.29 -4.64 24.89
CA VAL A 378 13.51 -5.13 24.25
C VAL A 378 14.65 -5.02 25.25
N GLN A 379 15.39 -6.11 25.48
CA GLN A 379 16.63 -6.11 26.22
C GLN A 379 17.78 -6.46 25.30
N PHE A 380 18.86 -5.72 25.36
CA PHE A 380 20.02 -5.94 24.49
C PHE A 380 21.33 -5.62 25.23
N ASP A 381 22.40 -6.25 24.80
CA ASP A 381 23.76 -5.98 25.28
C ASP A 381 24.32 -4.74 24.56
N ALA A 382 24.24 -3.59 25.18
CA ALA A 382 24.72 -2.32 24.63
C ALA A 382 26.24 -2.30 24.34
N SER A 383 27.02 -3.23 24.90
CA SER A 383 28.46 -3.35 24.66
C SER A 383 28.78 -4.09 23.36
N HIS A 384 27.81 -4.84 22.84
CA HIS A 384 27.98 -5.59 21.59
C HIS A 384 28.08 -4.64 20.38
N SER A 385 28.98 -4.92 19.42
CA SER A 385 29.25 -4.06 18.27
C SER A 385 27.99 -3.70 17.46
N LEU A 386 27.04 -4.62 17.31
CA LEU A 386 25.76 -4.39 16.63
C LEU A 386 24.93 -3.25 17.25
N PHE A 387 25.15 -2.90 18.51
CA PHE A 387 24.42 -1.81 19.18
C PHE A 387 25.28 -0.57 19.47
N SER A 388 26.56 -0.60 19.10
CA SER A 388 27.49 0.48 19.39
C SER A 388 28.20 1.04 18.15
N TYR A 389 28.25 0.31 17.03
CA TYR A 389 29.01 0.72 15.83
C TYR A 389 28.23 0.43 14.55
N PRO A 390 28.26 1.35 13.57
CA PRO A 390 28.78 2.73 13.66
C PRO A 390 27.82 3.67 14.40
N ASN A 391 26.58 3.25 14.60
CA ASN A 391 25.52 4.02 15.25
C ASN A 391 25.26 3.45 16.66
N VAL A 392 25.17 4.34 17.64
CA VAL A 392 24.82 3.91 19.01
C VAL A 392 23.31 3.68 19.09
N ILE A 393 22.91 2.46 19.40
CA ILE A 393 21.51 2.06 19.63
C ILE A 393 21.17 2.27 21.11
N ASN A 394 20.00 2.81 21.35
CA ASN A 394 19.44 3.00 22.68
C ASN A 394 17.98 2.51 22.74
N GLN A 395 17.35 2.55 23.92
CA GLN A 395 16.00 2.02 24.10
C GLN A 395 14.94 2.69 23.19
N LYS A 396 15.12 4.00 22.89
CA LYS A 396 14.19 4.73 22.02
C LYS A 396 14.22 4.26 20.57
N ASP A 397 15.31 3.65 20.12
CA ASP A 397 15.41 3.10 18.76
C ASP A 397 14.47 1.90 18.55
N PHE A 398 13.86 1.37 19.60
CA PHE A 398 12.82 0.34 19.54
C PHE A 398 11.40 0.90 19.68
N GLU A 399 11.22 2.22 19.76
CA GLU A 399 9.92 2.87 19.76
C GLU A 399 9.41 3.07 18.30
N GLY A 400 8.10 3.14 18.14
CA GLY A 400 7.47 3.40 16.83
C GLY A 400 7.59 2.27 15.80
N TRP A 401 7.98 1.07 16.20
CA TRP A 401 7.94 -0.09 15.32
C TRP A 401 6.49 -0.41 14.93
N VAL A 402 6.29 -0.90 13.71
CA VAL A 402 4.95 -1.17 13.14
C VAL A 402 4.68 -2.67 13.06
N GLN A 403 3.44 -3.07 13.28
CA GLN A 403 2.88 -4.41 13.24
C GLN A 403 3.46 -5.37 14.27
N GLU A 404 4.72 -5.81 14.11
CA GLU A 404 5.35 -6.80 14.98
C GLU A 404 6.85 -6.54 15.16
N ARG A 405 7.42 -7.03 16.25
CA ARG A 405 8.89 -6.98 16.47
C ARG A 405 9.62 -7.96 15.55
N GLY A 406 9.08 -9.15 15.40
CA GLY A 406 9.72 -10.19 14.62
C GLY A 406 9.04 -11.54 14.70
N LEU A 407 9.48 -12.45 13.81
CA LEU A 407 8.87 -13.75 13.60
C LEU A 407 9.91 -14.78 13.15
N TYR A 408 9.58 -16.05 13.32
CA TYR A 408 10.44 -17.18 12.95
C TYR A 408 11.85 -17.11 13.54
N PHE A 409 11.92 -16.96 14.85
CA PHE A 409 13.18 -16.82 15.57
C PHE A 409 14.01 -18.11 15.53
N ALA A 410 15.32 -17.96 15.55
CA ALA A 410 16.24 -19.07 15.65
C ALA A 410 16.04 -19.84 16.97
N THR A 411 16.13 -21.15 16.90
CA THR A 411 16.06 -22.08 18.02
C THR A 411 17.15 -23.13 17.91
N GLN A 412 17.43 -23.89 18.96
CA GLN A 412 18.51 -24.89 19.01
C GLN A 412 19.84 -24.31 18.48
N ILE A 413 20.16 -23.13 18.96
CA ILE A 413 21.27 -22.31 18.49
C ILE A 413 22.59 -22.90 18.99
N ASP A 414 23.54 -23.17 18.08
CA ASP A 414 24.90 -23.59 18.46
C ASP A 414 25.60 -22.54 19.31
N ALA A 415 26.41 -22.97 20.28
CA ALA A 415 27.07 -22.09 21.24
C ALA A 415 28.06 -21.08 20.65
N ARG A 416 28.45 -21.25 19.38
CA ARG A 416 29.30 -20.29 18.65
C ARG A 416 28.55 -19.06 18.20
N TYR A 417 27.20 -19.05 18.21
CA TYR A 417 26.42 -17.85 17.97
C TYR A 417 26.28 -17.04 19.26
N GLN A 418 26.31 -15.74 19.10
CA GLN A 418 25.89 -14.78 20.10
C GLN A 418 24.44 -14.39 19.85
N SER A 419 23.67 -14.20 20.91
CA SER A 419 22.28 -13.74 20.89
C SER A 419 22.17 -12.45 21.71
N PRO A 420 22.60 -11.31 21.15
CA PRO A 420 22.75 -10.08 21.91
C PRO A 420 21.44 -9.35 22.19
N LEU A 421 20.31 -9.90 21.72
CA LEU A 421 18.97 -9.30 21.83
C LEU A 421 17.99 -10.29 22.44
N MET A 422 17.14 -9.82 23.35
CA MET A 422 16.03 -10.57 23.93
C MET A 422 14.73 -9.81 23.79
N LEU A 423 13.69 -10.52 23.36
CA LEU A 423 12.36 -9.99 23.06
C LEU A 423 11.29 -10.90 23.68
N GLN A 424 10.18 -10.33 24.12
CA GLN A 424 9.04 -11.10 24.60
C GLN A 424 7.74 -10.31 24.49
N ASP A 425 6.66 -10.98 24.18
CA ASP A 425 5.32 -10.40 24.37
C ASP A 425 4.95 -10.37 25.84
N PRO A 426 4.08 -9.45 26.27
CA PRO A 426 3.65 -9.37 27.68
C PRO A 426 3.09 -10.70 28.16
N GLY A 427 3.65 -11.21 29.28
CA GLY A 427 3.24 -12.48 29.87
C GLY A 427 3.85 -13.74 29.24
N GLU A 428 4.67 -13.62 28.22
CA GLU A 428 5.36 -14.73 27.56
C GLU A 428 6.82 -14.88 28.02
N GLN A 429 7.45 -16.00 27.64
CA GLN A 429 8.87 -16.23 27.91
C GLN A 429 9.74 -15.43 26.95
N SER A 430 10.91 -15.00 27.44
CA SER A 430 11.87 -14.26 26.65
C SER A 430 12.49 -15.13 25.54
N ASN A 431 12.58 -14.55 24.34
CA ASN A 431 13.14 -15.15 23.13
C ASN A 431 14.49 -14.51 22.80
N LYS A 432 15.52 -15.32 22.62
CA LYS A 432 16.89 -14.88 22.26
C LYS A 432 17.23 -15.03 20.79
N GLY A 433 16.43 -15.75 20.03
CA GLY A 433 16.71 -16.10 18.63
C GLY A 433 16.26 -15.06 17.61
N GLY A 434 15.75 -13.89 18.03
CA GLY A 434 15.32 -12.82 17.13
C GLY A 434 16.47 -12.16 16.35
N LEU A 435 17.67 -12.21 16.91
CA LEU A 435 18.91 -11.76 16.28
C LEU A 435 20.06 -12.62 16.81
N ILE A 436 20.72 -13.36 15.92
CA ILE A 436 21.92 -14.13 16.26
C ILE A 436 23.05 -13.78 15.29
N THR A 437 24.28 -13.77 15.79
CA THR A 437 25.47 -13.48 15.00
C THR A 437 26.62 -14.39 15.37
N ALA A 438 27.47 -14.69 14.41
CA ALA A 438 28.68 -15.47 14.63
C ALA A 438 29.84 -14.99 13.76
N LYS A 439 31.05 -15.07 14.28
CA LYS A 439 32.27 -14.97 13.47
C LYS A 439 32.51 -16.31 12.76
N TYR A 440 32.90 -16.21 11.49
CA TYR A 440 33.29 -17.36 10.69
C TYR A 440 34.45 -16.99 9.76
N GLY A 441 35.66 -17.46 10.08
CA GLY A 441 36.89 -16.91 9.50
C GLY A 441 37.05 -15.45 9.93
N ASP A 442 37.33 -14.59 8.97
CA ASP A 442 37.49 -13.15 9.19
C ASP A 442 36.17 -12.37 9.11
N GLY A 443 35.09 -13.00 8.63
CA GLY A 443 33.81 -12.35 8.40
C GLY A 443 32.77 -12.59 9.50
N THR A 444 31.55 -12.10 9.21
CA THR A 444 30.42 -12.14 10.13
C THR A 444 29.20 -12.73 9.44
N TYR A 445 28.51 -13.62 10.11
CA TYR A 445 27.20 -14.13 9.73
C TYR A 445 26.14 -13.62 10.71
N VAL A 446 25.02 -13.15 10.17
CA VAL A 446 23.88 -12.68 10.96
C VAL A 446 22.62 -13.38 10.45
N TYR A 447 21.80 -13.94 11.35
CA TYR A 447 20.42 -14.28 11.08
C TYR A 447 19.52 -13.38 11.93
N THR A 448 18.52 -12.79 11.29
CA THR A 448 17.56 -11.95 11.99
C THR A 448 16.12 -12.34 11.66
N GLY A 449 15.34 -12.62 12.70
CA GLY A 449 13.89 -12.75 12.64
C GLY A 449 13.15 -11.43 12.91
N LEU A 450 13.88 -10.31 13.09
CA LEU A 450 13.28 -9.00 13.24
C LEU A 450 12.58 -8.58 11.94
N SER A 451 11.44 -7.93 12.07
CA SER A 451 10.59 -7.55 10.92
C SER A 451 11.10 -6.32 10.16
N PHE A 452 12.39 -6.26 9.84
CA PHE A 452 13.01 -5.14 9.12
C PHE A 452 12.32 -4.83 7.79
N PHE A 453 11.84 -5.85 7.10
CA PHE A 453 11.09 -5.70 5.83
C PHE A 453 9.80 -4.87 5.96
N ARG A 454 9.29 -4.67 7.19
CA ARG A 454 8.17 -3.77 7.51
C ARG A 454 8.66 -2.43 8.03
N GLN A 455 9.68 -2.47 8.89
CA GLN A 455 10.18 -1.28 9.59
C GLN A 455 10.91 -0.32 8.65
N LEU A 456 11.73 -0.85 7.73
CA LEU A 456 12.52 -0.02 6.84
C LEU A 456 11.65 0.75 5.85
N PRO A 457 10.71 0.13 5.11
CA PRO A 457 9.81 0.86 4.23
C PRO A 457 8.88 1.82 4.98
N ALA A 458 8.46 1.47 6.21
CA ALA A 458 7.68 2.38 7.07
C ALA A 458 8.51 3.55 7.62
N GLY A 459 9.83 3.53 7.39
CA GLY A 459 10.73 4.60 7.80
C GLY A 459 10.97 4.67 9.30
N VAL A 460 10.95 3.55 10.04
CA VAL A 460 11.21 3.53 11.48
C VAL A 460 12.69 3.81 11.76
N PRO A 461 13.05 5.00 12.29
CA PRO A 461 14.45 5.45 12.32
C PRO A 461 15.38 4.54 13.10
N GLY A 462 14.94 4.01 14.23
CA GLY A 462 15.75 3.12 15.06
C GLY A 462 15.97 1.75 14.42
N ALA A 463 14.98 1.22 13.69
CA ALA A 463 15.15 -0.03 12.94
C ALA A 463 16.13 0.13 11.77
N ILE A 464 16.06 1.26 11.06
CA ILE A 464 17.00 1.62 10.00
C ILE A 464 18.42 1.71 10.58
N LYS A 465 18.59 2.39 11.70
CA LYS A 465 19.85 2.55 12.41
C LYS A 465 20.46 1.20 12.81
N LEU A 466 19.65 0.28 13.34
CA LEU A 466 20.08 -1.06 13.67
C LEU A 466 20.45 -1.86 12.40
N PHE A 467 19.68 -1.75 11.33
CA PHE A 467 19.98 -2.47 10.08
C PHE A 467 21.28 -1.97 9.43
N ILE A 468 21.53 -0.67 9.46
CA ILE A 468 22.82 -0.10 9.08
C ILE A 468 23.96 -0.74 9.88
N ASN A 469 23.80 -0.85 11.20
CA ASN A 469 24.81 -1.51 12.04
C ASN A 469 25.03 -2.98 11.66
N LEU A 470 23.99 -3.70 11.20
CA LEU A 470 24.18 -5.07 10.68
C LEU A 470 25.05 -5.08 9.43
N ILE A 471 24.92 -4.08 8.55
CA ILE A 471 25.69 -3.99 7.29
C ILE A 471 27.15 -3.60 7.57
N GLU A 472 27.41 -2.72 8.52
CA GLU A 472 28.70 -2.08 8.76
C GLU A 472 29.67 -2.91 9.63
N GLN A 473 29.32 -4.15 10.00
CA GLN A 473 30.17 -5.02 10.85
C GLN A 473 31.50 -5.38 10.22
#